data_96c92b9a7e235fa64790d127ef44c43a
#
_entry.id   96c92b9a7e235fa64790d127ef44c43a
#
_cell.length_a   1.000
_cell.length_b   1.000
_cell.length_c   1.000
_cell.angle_alpha   90.00
_cell.angle_beta   90.00
_cell.angle_gamma   90.00
#
_symmetry.space_group_name_H-M   'P 1'
#
loop_
_entity.id
_entity.type
_entity.pdbx_description
1 polymer ?
#
loop_
_entity_poly.entity_id
_entity_poly.type
_entity_poly.pdbx_seq_one_letter_code
_entity_poly.pdbx_strand_id
1 'polypeptide(L)'
;MNVHRTMLWLVLTLLVLPGAFAAEQPWAIHATDELQPSTADGLEEVYVPSSLNNLPEANEGLVRWTWWSWSDETGSSWPDDDALYRASSRNLSVEANQTGATVEVHALPTASMVEVTGEVKVVSAEDGARMVAFDLEVMPLSNLSNHTILYVVLTEDRAADQHQRQANHLVRELRPEVGFSVKANTSTPFVSMLPADHLEAAGVDLMEVPTGWSYTVAVFGAGADEDNESRLLWMAHGRLPSPQQSVSATQTWTPLLLTAVTAVIAVSIIGALRQREQAIPNLQATWSTEEPLQVQVRLHAGTHPFKITAWTVSEPWQFKGRPSRLELKAGENTHTTVMFREAMEQDVHIDVAIEIEDFGAWKQHLWLSVHPSEGTKTSR
;
A
#
# COMPACT_ATOMS: atom_id res chain seq x y z
N MET A 1 32.00 -0.62 -25.72
CA MET A 1 32.27 -1.65 -24.66
C MET A 1 32.13 -1.13 -23.21
N ASN A 2 31.87 0.13 -22.93
CA ASN A 2 31.85 0.68 -21.56
C ASN A 2 30.45 0.95 -20.95
N VAL A 3 29.40 1.05 -21.76
CA VAL A 3 28.04 1.41 -21.28
C VAL A 3 27.38 0.24 -20.52
N HIS A 4 27.58 -1.00 -20.96
CA HIS A 4 26.99 -2.18 -20.28
C HIS A 4 27.64 -2.47 -18.91
N ARG A 5 28.91 -2.16 -18.74
CA ARG A 5 29.60 -2.36 -17.45
C ARG A 5 29.16 -1.31 -16.40
N THR A 6 28.97 -0.06 -16.81
CA THR A 6 28.49 1.01 -15.91
C THR A 6 27.04 0.78 -15.47
N MET A 7 26.19 0.27 -16.35
CA MET A 7 24.79 -0.04 -16.04
C MET A 7 24.66 -1.22 -15.06
N LEU A 8 25.50 -2.24 -15.20
CA LEU A 8 25.52 -3.40 -14.32
C LEU A 8 25.94 -3.00 -12.89
N TRP A 9 26.90 -2.09 -12.73
CA TRP A 9 27.33 -1.57 -11.43
C TRP A 9 26.28 -0.69 -10.77
N LEU A 10 25.48 0.07 -11.53
CA LEU A 10 24.41 0.91 -11.01
C LEU A 10 23.23 0.06 -10.50
N VAL A 11 22.91 -1.04 -11.15
CA VAL A 11 21.89 -1.99 -10.70
C VAL A 11 22.37 -2.75 -9.46
N LEU A 12 23.65 -3.13 -9.40
CA LEU A 12 24.21 -3.84 -8.23
C LEU A 12 24.32 -2.94 -6.99
N THR A 13 24.60 -1.64 -7.15
CA THR A 13 24.65 -0.68 -6.03
C THR A 13 23.25 -0.32 -5.50
N LEU A 14 22.20 -0.38 -6.33
CA LEU A 14 20.82 -0.20 -5.86
C LEU A 14 20.28 -1.42 -5.07
N LEU A 15 20.85 -2.61 -5.29
CA LEU A 15 20.47 -3.85 -4.59
C LEU A 15 21.16 -4.02 -3.21
N VAL A 16 22.19 -3.23 -2.93
CA VAL A 16 22.93 -3.25 -1.64
C VAL A 16 22.63 -1.96 -0.86
N LEU A 17 21.35 -1.63 -0.67
CA LEU A 17 20.97 -0.74 0.43
C LEU A 17 21.01 -1.59 1.71
N PRO A 18 21.85 -1.24 2.70
CA PRO A 18 21.83 -1.91 3.99
C PRO A 18 20.42 -1.74 4.57
N GLY A 19 19.73 -2.84 4.81
CA GLY A 19 18.58 -2.84 5.70
C GLY A 19 19.04 -2.18 7.00
N ALA A 20 18.50 -1.03 7.33
CA ALA A 20 18.68 -0.45 8.65
C ALA A 20 18.20 -1.53 9.63
N PHE A 21 19.13 -2.12 10.37
CA PHE A 21 18.81 -2.92 11.54
C PHE A 21 18.17 -1.94 12.54
N ALA A 22 16.85 -1.80 12.49
CA ALA A 22 16.11 -1.20 13.58
C ALA A 22 16.37 -2.10 14.80
N ALA A 23 16.88 -1.52 15.86
CA ALA A 23 16.93 -2.20 17.16
C ALA A 23 15.52 -2.73 17.43
N GLU A 24 15.41 -4.00 17.79
CA GLU A 24 14.15 -4.65 18.17
C GLU A 24 13.51 -3.81 19.29
N GLN A 25 12.59 -2.93 18.93
CA GLN A 25 11.64 -2.41 19.90
C GLN A 25 10.62 -3.50 20.11
N PRO A 26 10.36 -3.93 21.35
CA PRO A 26 9.44 -5.02 21.64
C PRO A 26 8.01 -4.73 21.16
N TRP A 27 7.74 -3.49 20.77
CA TRP A 27 6.41 -3.03 20.33
C TRP A 27 6.55 -2.01 19.23
N ALA A 28 5.76 -2.18 18.17
CA ALA A 28 5.67 -1.20 17.09
C ALA A 28 4.60 -0.16 17.45
N ILE A 29 4.96 1.11 17.50
CA ILE A 29 4.02 2.21 17.71
C ILE A 29 3.44 2.60 16.34
N HIS A 30 2.12 2.49 16.21
CA HIS A 30 1.38 2.85 14.99
C HIS A 30 0.86 4.28 15.01
N ALA A 31 0.44 4.76 16.17
CA ALA A 31 -0.02 6.11 16.38
C ALA A 31 0.16 6.52 17.84
N THR A 32 0.34 7.79 18.08
CA THR A 32 0.38 8.39 19.42
C THR A 32 -0.27 9.76 19.40
N ASP A 33 -0.90 10.13 20.50
CA ASP A 33 -1.43 11.45 20.74
C ASP A 33 -1.31 11.81 22.23
N GLU A 34 -1.22 13.10 22.54
CA GLU A 34 -1.20 13.57 23.92
C GLU A 34 -2.60 13.45 24.54
N LEU A 35 -2.62 13.06 25.82
CA LEU A 35 -3.85 13.02 26.60
C LEU A 35 -4.38 14.44 26.80
N GLN A 36 -5.56 14.73 26.27
CA GLN A 36 -6.18 16.05 26.37
C GLN A 36 -7.26 16.05 27.49
N PRO A 37 -7.14 16.93 28.50
CA PRO A 37 -8.22 17.12 29.46
C PRO A 37 -9.54 17.43 28.76
N SER A 38 -10.64 16.82 29.22
CA SER A 38 -11.94 17.03 28.61
C SER A 38 -12.42 18.46 28.78
N THR A 39 -13.01 19.02 27.73
CA THR A 39 -13.70 20.30 27.76
C THR A 39 -15.20 20.16 28.11
N ALA A 40 -15.65 18.91 28.29
CA ALA A 40 -17.03 18.62 28.67
C ALA A 40 -17.28 18.98 30.13
N ASP A 41 -18.55 19.26 30.46
CA ASP A 41 -18.99 19.61 31.83
C ASP A 41 -19.00 18.40 32.77
N GLY A 42 -18.95 17.19 32.22
CA GLY A 42 -18.97 15.94 32.99
C GLY A 42 -19.15 14.70 32.14
N LEU A 43 -19.57 13.64 32.80
CA LEU A 43 -19.79 12.32 32.24
C LEU A 43 -21.21 11.85 32.47
N GLU A 44 -21.85 11.30 31.47
CA GLU A 44 -23.16 10.63 31.51
C GLU A 44 -22.95 9.12 31.29
N GLU A 45 -23.40 8.32 32.24
CA GLU A 45 -23.44 6.86 32.13
C GLU A 45 -24.88 6.41 31.90
N VAL A 46 -25.10 5.68 30.81
CA VAL A 46 -26.44 5.22 30.40
C VAL A 46 -26.47 3.70 30.36
N TYR A 47 -27.17 3.09 31.29
CA TYR A 47 -27.36 1.63 31.36
C TYR A 47 -28.69 1.29 30.68
N VAL A 48 -28.61 0.55 29.60
CA VAL A 48 -29.72 0.26 28.71
C VAL A 48 -30.12 -1.22 28.83
N PRO A 49 -31.38 -1.52 29.21
CA PRO A 49 -31.84 -2.91 29.26
C PRO A 49 -32.05 -3.48 27.86
N SER A 50 -31.93 -4.79 27.71
CA SER A 50 -32.07 -5.51 26.43
C SER A 50 -33.44 -5.31 25.76
N SER A 51 -34.46 -5.02 26.54
CA SER A 51 -35.82 -4.77 26.04
C SER A 51 -35.98 -3.42 25.34
N LEU A 52 -35.03 -2.50 25.51
CA LEU A 52 -35.11 -1.15 24.96
C LEU A 52 -34.53 -1.13 23.53
N ASN A 53 -35.25 -0.55 22.59
CA ASN A 53 -34.83 -0.42 21.21
C ASN A 53 -34.20 0.95 20.89
N ASN A 54 -34.49 1.97 21.72
CA ASN A 54 -34.02 3.33 21.51
C ASN A 54 -33.28 3.84 22.74
N LEU A 55 -32.17 4.51 22.52
CA LEU A 55 -31.42 5.16 23.58
C LEU A 55 -32.13 6.46 24.04
N PRO A 56 -31.97 6.83 25.32
CA PRO A 56 -32.28 8.19 25.74
C PRO A 56 -31.47 9.22 24.95
N GLU A 57 -32.04 10.40 24.78
CA GLU A 57 -31.33 11.50 24.14
C GLU A 57 -30.07 11.88 24.94
N ALA A 58 -29.00 12.22 24.28
CA ALA A 58 -27.75 12.58 24.95
C ALA A 58 -27.85 13.96 25.55
N ASN A 59 -27.34 14.14 26.78
CA ASN A 59 -27.21 15.46 27.38
C ASN A 59 -26.08 16.24 26.69
N GLU A 60 -26.39 17.43 26.22
CA GLU A 60 -25.38 18.30 25.59
C GLU A 60 -24.27 18.66 26.59
N GLY A 61 -23.03 18.71 26.12
CA GLY A 61 -21.89 19.09 26.94
C GLY A 61 -21.32 17.97 27.82
N LEU A 62 -21.89 16.76 27.81
CA LEU A 62 -21.39 15.60 28.57
C LEU A 62 -20.72 14.59 27.66
N VAL A 63 -19.65 13.96 28.16
CA VAL A 63 -19.12 12.72 27.58
C VAL A 63 -20.06 11.58 27.93
N ARG A 64 -20.36 10.69 27.02
CA ARG A 64 -21.29 9.59 27.27
C ARG A 64 -20.57 8.24 27.30
N TRP A 65 -20.94 7.40 28.26
CA TRP A 65 -20.69 5.98 28.29
C TRP A 65 -22.01 5.25 28.18
N THR A 66 -22.21 4.49 27.09
CA THR A 66 -23.42 3.72 26.87
C THR A 66 -23.14 2.26 27.24
N TRP A 67 -23.82 1.76 28.25
CA TRP A 67 -23.83 0.38 28.68
C TRP A 67 -25.12 -0.25 28.20
N TRP A 68 -25.03 -1.12 27.22
CA TRP A 68 -26.24 -1.72 26.66
C TRP A 68 -26.33 -3.21 26.96
N SER A 69 -27.38 -3.60 27.65
CA SER A 69 -27.65 -4.98 28.04
C SER A 69 -28.39 -5.74 26.93
N TRP A 70 -27.71 -6.22 25.93
CA TRP A 70 -28.22 -7.19 24.97
C TRP A 70 -27.24 -8.35 24.77
N SER A 71 -27.78 -9.49 24.31
CA SER A 71 -26.97 -10.60 23.84
C SER A 71 -26.69 -10.40 22.35
N ASP A 72 -25.44 -10.34 21.97
CA ASP A 72 -25.02 -10.40 20.59
C ASP A 72 -24.59 -11.82 20.24
N GLU A 73 -25.00 -12.33 19.06
CA GLU A 73 -24.57 -13.68 18.59
C GLU A 73 -23.08 -13.73 18.25
N THR A 74 -22.40 -12.58 18.18
CA THR A 74 -20.95 -12.49 17.96
C THR A 74 -20.10 -12.87 19.18
N GLY A 75 -20.71 -13.25 20.31
CA GLY A 75 -20.03 -13.92 21.41
C GLY A 75 -19.91 -13.15 22.71
N SER A 76 -20.13 -11.85 22.75
CA SER A 76 -20.20 -11.10 24.00
C SER A 76 -21.64 -11.03 24.49
N SER A 77 -21.95 -11.73 25.58
CA SER A 77 -23.19 -11.52 26.31
C SER A 77 -23.17 -10.12 26.90
N TRP A 78 -24.23 -9.35 26.66
CA TRP A 78 -24.38 -8.00 27.14
C TRP A 78 -25.50 -7.92 28.19
N PRO A 79 -25.35 -7.33 29.37
CA PRO A 79 -24.15 -6.64 29.85
C PRO A 79 -22.98 -7.61 30.04
N ASP A 80 -21.80 -7.16 29.61
CA ASP A 80 -20.58 -7.84 29.89
C ASP A 80 -20.15 -7.67 31.37
N ASP A 81 -19.03 -8.29 31.72
CA ASP A 81 -18.50 -8.24 33.08
C ASP A 81 -18.16 -6.80 33.50
N ASP A 82 -17.76 -5.95 32.58
CA ASP A 82 -17.40 -4.55 32.83
C ASP A 82 -18.63 -3.72 33.21
N ALA A 83 -19.73 -3.85 32.47
CA ALA A 83 -20.99 -3.18 32.78
C ALA A 83 -21.53 -3.61 34.15
N LEU A 84 -21.47 -4.91 34.46
CA LEU A 84 -21.88 -5.46 35.75
C LEU A 84 -20.98 -4.95 36.88
N TYR A 85 -19.65 -4.96 36.67
CA TYR A 85 -18.69 -4.45 37.63
C TYR A 85 -18.95 -2.93 37.90
N ARG A 86 -19.08 -2.14 36.85
CA ARG A 86 -19.30 -0.71 36.99
C ARG A 86 -20.63 -0.39 37.68
N ALA A 87 -21.72 -1.01 37.29
CA ALA A 87 -23.03 -0.85 37.91
C ALA A 87 -22.99 -1.24 39.38
N SER A 88 -22.37 -2.39 39.73
CA SER A 88 -22.26 -2.85 41.13
C SER A 88 -21.45 -1.86 41.97
N SER A 89 -20.38 -1.28 41.43
CA SER A 89 -19.56 -0.28 42.12
C SER A 89 -20.32 1.01 42.43
N ARG A 90 -21.43 1.23 41.74
CA ARG A 90 -22.37 2.37 41.93
C ARG A 90 -23.65 1.98 42.69
N ASN A 91 -23.76 0.76 43.19
CA ASN A 91 -24.95 0.20 43.79
C ASN A 91 -26.19 0.23 42.87
N LEU A 92 -25.95 0.15 41.56
CA LEU A 92 -27.03 0.07 40.57
C LEU A 92 -27.34 -1.39 40.28
N SER A 93 -28.62 -1.70 40.08
CA SER A 93 -29.07 -2.99 39.55
C SER A 93 -29.30 -2.82 38.04
N VAL A 94 -28.55 -3.56 37.25
CA VAL A 94 -28.71 -3.68 35.79
C VAL A 94 -29.40 -5.01 35.52
N GLU A 95 -30.73 -4.97 35.39
CA GLU A 95 -31.51 -6.17 35.08
C GLU A 95 -32.02 -6.12 33.64
N ALA A 96 -31.91 -7.25 32.94
CA ALA A 96 -32.40 -7.38 31.55
C ALA A 96 -33.90 -7.01 31.38
N ASN A 97 -34.68 -7.10 32.47
CA ASN A 97 -36.14 -6.86 32.46
C ASN A 97 -36.54 -5.47 32.91
N GLN A 98 -35.61 -4.54 33.06
CA GLN A 98 -35.97 -3.15 33.39
C GLN A 98 -36.77 -2.53 32.26
N THR A 99 -37.72 -1.64 32.62
CA THR A 99 -38.63 -1.00 31.66
C THR A 99 -38.07 0.29 31.06
N GLY A 100 -36.90 0.76 31.52
CA GLY A 100 -36.26 1.99 31.05
C GLY A 100 -34.74 1.97 31.28
N ALA A 101 -34.05 2.85 30.60
CA ALA A 101 -32.61 3.06 30.83
C ALA A 101 -32.38 3.77 32.17
N THR A 102 -31.34 3.40 32.88
CA THR A 102 -30.85 4.14 34.04
C THR A 102 -29.76 5.11 33.57
N VAL A 103 -29.90 6.38 33.96
CA VAL A 103 -28.95 7.42 33.57
C VAL A 103 -28.34 8.02 34.84
N GLU A 104 -27.01 8.01 34.92
CA GLU A 104 -26.25 8.71 35.95
C GLU A 104 -25.43 9.84 35.32
N VAL A 105 -25.42 11.00 35.98
CA VAL A 105 -24.63 12.16 35.55
C VAL A 105 -23.61 12.52 36.63
N HIS A 106 -22.35 12.60 36.21
CA HIS A 106 -21.21 12.97 37.04
C HIS A 106 -20.64 14.30 36.57
N ALA A 107 -20.88 15.37 37.31
CA ALA A 107 -20.33 16.67 37.02
C ALA A 107 -18.81 16.70 37.33
N LEU A 108 -18.03 17.35 36.49
CA LEU A 108 -16.64 17.65 36.82
C LEU A 108 -16.58 18.75 37.90
N PRO A 109 -15.65 18.61 38.87
CA PRO A 109 -15.46 19.63 39.90
C PRO A 109 -14.90 20.91 39.30
N THR A 110 -15.34 22.07 39.84
CA THR A 110 -14.85 23.40 39.43
C THR A 110 -13.35 23.55 39.69
N ALA A 111 -12.84 22.92 40.74
CA ALA A 111 -11.41 22.86 41.07
C ALA A 111 -10.95 21.44 40.92
N SER A 112 -9.93 21.22 40.09
CA SER A 112 -9.35 19.90 39.92
C SER A 112 -8.67 19.43 41.20
N MET A 113 -8.95 18.18 41.60
CA MET A 113 -8.30 17.50 42.74
C MET A 113 -7.15 16.57 42.27
N VAL A 114 -7.07 16.31 40.98
CA VAL A 114 -6.08 15.44 40.35
C VAL A 114 -5.65 16.05 39.04
N GLU A 115 -4.41 15.93 38.71
CA GLU A 115 -3.86 16.20 37.39
C GLU A 115 -3.39 14.87 36.79
N VAL A 116 -3.81 14.59 35.56
CA VAL A 116 -3.32 13.41 34.81
C VAL A 116 -2.80 13.92 33.48
N THR A 117 -1.57 13.57 33.17
CA THR A 117 -0.92 13.87 31.91
C THR A 117 -0.43 12.57 31.28
N GLY A 118 -0.09 12.59 30.00
CA GLY A 118 0.45 11.43 29.34
C GLY A 118 0.09 11.33 27.88
N GLU A 119 0.23 10.11 27.34
CA GLU A 119 0.00 9.80 25.94
C GLU A 119 -0.87 8.55 25.78
N VAL A 120 -1.69 8.56 24.75
CA VAL A 120 -2.41 7.38 24.27
C VAL A 120 -1.73 6.86 23.01
N LYS A 121 -1.48 5.56 22.94
CA LYS A 121 -0.73 4.93 21.85
C LYS A 121 -1.51 3.73 21.31
N VAL A 122 -1.51 3.58 20.00
CA VAL A 122 -1.88 2.32 19.35
C VAL A 122 -0.57 1.60 19.02
N VAL A 123 -0.38 0.43 19.60
CA VAL A 123 0.84 -0.35 19.48
C VAL A 123 0.51 -1.77 18.99
N SER A 124 1.49 -2.50 18.49
CA SER A 124 1.35 -3.93 18.22
C SER A 124 2.44 -4.73 18.89
N ALA A 125 2.08 -5.93 19.32
CA ALA A 125 3.02 -6.96 19.75
C ALA A 125 3.71 -7.62 18.54
N GLU A 126 4.60 -8.58 18.79
CA GLU A 126 5.34 -9.29 17.75
C GLU A 126 4.44 -10.08 16.78
N ASP A 127 3.28 -10.53 17.22
CA ASP A 127 2.27 -11.22 16.42
C ASP A 127 1.48 -10.28 15.50
N GLY A 128 1.67 -8.96 15.64
CA GLY A 128 1.01 -7.92 14.86
C GLY A 128 -0.37 -7.51 15.41
N ALA A 129 -0.88 -8.15 16.46
CA ALA A 129 -2.13 -7.77 17.08
C ALA A 129 -2.04 -6.37 17.71
N ARG A 130 -3.04 -5.51 17.45
CA ARG A 130 -3.05 -4.14 17.95
C ARG A 130 -3.63 -4.04 19.34
N MET A 131 -3.00 -3.21 20.15
CA MET A 131 -3.36 -2.91 21.53
C MET A 131 -3.40 -1.40 21.72
N VAL A 132 -4.04 -0.94 22.80
CA VAL A 132 -4.01 0.46 23.21
C VAL A 132 -3.24 0.58 24.51
N ALA A 133 -2.23 1.44 24.54
CA ALA A 133 -1.43 1.73 25.71
C ALA A 133 -1.63 3.19 26.11
N PHE A 134 -1.74 3.42 27.41
CA PHE A 134 -1.83 4.73 28.05
C PHE A 134 -0.62 4.90 28.96
N ASP A 135 0.33 5.72 28.54
CA ASP A 135 1.48 6.10 29.40
C ASP A 135 1.05 7.33 30.19
N LEU A 136 0.76 7.13 31.46
CA LEU A 136 0.13 8.14 32.31
C LEU A 136 1.04 8.57 33.45
N GLU A 137 0.89 9.82 33.85
CA GLU A 137 1.45 10.37 35.06
C GLU A 137 0.30 11.00 35.87
N VAL A 138 0.03 10.42 37.05
CA VAL A 138 -1.06 10.88 37.94
C VAL A 138 -0.50 11.60 39.12
N MET A 139 -0.95 12.83 39.35
CA MET A 139 -0.55 13.67 40.44
C MET A 139 -1.80 14.20 41.20
N PRO A 140 -2.11 13.67 42.38
CA PRO A 140 -3.11 14.27 43.27
C PRO A 140 -2.71 15.67 43.72
N LEU A 141 -3.59 16.63 43.58
CA LEU A 141 -3.41 18.01 44.03
C LEU A 141 -3.84 18.18 45.52
N SER A 142 -4.64 17.26 46.00
CA SER A 142 -5.04 17.09 47.40
C SER A 142 -4.95 15.63 47.81
N ASN A 143 -4.98 15.35 49.13
CA ASN A 143 -5.02 13.96 49.58
C ASN A 143 -6.35 13.31 49.17
N LEU A 144 -6.28 12.17 48.52
CA LEU A 144 -7.44 11.42 48.05
C LEU A 144 -7.75 10.23 48.96
N SER A 145 -8.97 9.76 48.88
CA SER A 145 -9.40 8.52 49.53
C SER A 145 -8.66 7.32 48.91
N ASN A 146 -8.39 6.30 49.73
CA ASN A 146 -7.82 5.03 49.26
C ASN A 146 -8.73 4.25 48.31
N HIS A 147 -10.00 4.66 48.16
CA HIS A 147 -10.96 4.08 47.23
C HIS A 147 -11.00 4.84 45.87
N THR A 148 -10.03 5.70 45.64
CA THR A 148 -9.92 6.44 44.35
C THR A 148 -9.44 5.47 43.26
N ILE A 149 -10.20 5.44 42.17
CA ILE A 149 -9.95 4.55 41.03
C ILE A 149 -9.84 5.41 39.76
N LEU A 150 -8.86 5.08 38.93
CA LEU A 150 -8.78 5.60 37.57
C LEU A 150 -9.37 4.56 36.63
N TYR A 151 -10.26 4.98 35.76
CA TYR A 151 -10.84 4.11 34.73
C TYR A 151 -10.31 4.53 33.38
N VAL A 152 -9.83 3.55 32.62
CA VAL A 152 -9.55 3.70 31.18
C VAL A 152 -10.67 2.98 30.45
N VAL A 153 -11.35 3.71 29.59
CA VAL A 153 -12.54 3.21 28.87
C VAL A 153 -12.35 3.42 27.38
N LEU A 154 -12.62 2.38 26.59
CA LEU A 154 -12.70 2.43 25.16
C LEU A 154 -14.16 2.38 24.73
N THR A 155 -14.57 3.32 23.89
CA THR A 155 -15.93 3.41 23.36
C THR A 155 -15.94 3.37 21.84
N GLU A 156 -16.93 2.71 21.27
CA GLU A 156 -17.23 2.78 19.85
C GLU A 156 -18.16 3.98 19.60
N ASP A 157 -17.72 4.92 18.76
CA ASP A 157 -18.45 6.17 18.50
C ASP A 157 -19.86 5.90 17.95
N ARG A 158 -19.99 4.85 17.12
CA ARG A 158 -21.26 4.42 16.54
C ARG A 158 -21.27 2.89 16.41
N ALA A 159 -21.91 2.24 17.33
CA ALA A 159 -22.12 0.80 17.31
C ALA A 159 -23.47 0.47 16.68
N ALA A 160 -23.51 -0.63 15.94
CA ALA A 160 -24.74 -1.21 15.40
C ALA A 160 -24.77 -2.71 15.68
N ASP A 161 -25.89 -3.24 16.15
CA ASP A 161 -26.07 -4.67 16.33
C ASP A 161 -26.72 -5.32 15.09
N GLN A 162 -26.80 -6.64 15.10
CA GLN A 162 -27.45 -7.43 14.03
C GLN A 162 -28.96 -7.12 13.88
N HIS A 163 -29.62 -6.56 14.89
CA HIS A 163 -31.01 -6.10 14.85
C HIS A 163 -31.15 -4.65 14.40
N GLN A 164 -30.05 -4.03 13.91
CA GLN A 164 -29.98 -2.64 13.48
C GLN A 164 -30.27 -1.61 14.59
N ARG A 165 -30.15 -2.01 15.86
CA ARG A 165 -30.14 -1.07 16.96
C ARG A 165 -28.81 -0.31 16.92
N GLN A 166 -28.85 0.97 17.22
CA GLN A 166 -27.67 1.83 17.15
C GLN A 166 -27.39 2.44 18.53
N ALA A 167 -26.14 2.41 18.92
CA ALA A 167 -25.65 3.06 20.12
C ALA A 167 -24.52 4.02 19.75
N ASN A 168 -24.53 5.21 20.36
CA ASN A 168 -23.41 6.14 20.31
C ASN A 168 -22.58 5.92 21.57
N HIS A 169 -21.26 5.95 21.44
CA HIS A 169 -20.32 5.80 22.54
C HIS A 169 -20.58 4.53 23.38
N LEU A 170 -20.77 3.40 22.69
CA LEU A 170 -20.92 2.10 23.33
C LEU A 170 -19.60 1.69 23.97
N VAL A 171 -19.63 1.42 25.29
CA VAL A 171 -18.44 0.92 25.99
C VAL A 171 -18.12 -0.46 25.50
N ARG A 172 -16.86 -0.67 25.08
CA ARG A 172 -16.34 -1.94 24.61
C ARG A 172 -15.33 -2.57 25.59
N GLU A 173 -14.58 -1.75 26.29
CA GLU A 173 -13.61 -2.21 27.27
C GLU A 173 -13.50 -1.19 28.39
N LEU A 174 -13.43 -1.65 29.64
CA LEU A 174 -13.22 -0.83 30.82
C LEU A 174 -12.12 -1.45 31.68
N ARG A 175 -11.10 -0.65 31.98
CA ARG A 175 -10.01 -1.06 32.84
C ARG A 175 -9.91 -0.19 34.09
N PRO A 176 -10.18 -0.72 35.28
CA PRO A 176 -9.95 0.00 36.55
C PRO A 176 -8.48 -0.08 36.94
N GLU A 177 -7.90 1.04 37.36
CA GLU A 177 -6.52 1.17 37.79
C GLU A 177 -6.43 1.82 39.16
N VAL A 178 -5.64 1.21 40.06
CA VAL A 178 -5.49 1.67 41.43
C VAL A 178 -4.00 1.85 41.85
N GLY A 179 -3.07 1.72 40.91
CA GLY A 179 -1.64 1.67 41.18
C GLY A 179 -0.93 3.01 41.41
N PHE A 180 -1.68 4.12 41.61
CA PHE A 180 -1.11 5.45 41.79
C PHE A 180 -1.19 5.94 43.23
N SER A 181 -0.36 6.96 43.57
CA SER A 181 -0.36 7.56 44.88
C SER A 181 -1.63 8.38 45.13
N VAL A 182 -2.20 8.26 46.32
CA VAL A 182 -3.33 9.11 46.77
C VAL A 182 -2.86 10.33 47.59
N LYS A 183 -1.55 10.50 47.80
CA LYS A 183 -0.97 11.60 48.56
C LYS A 183 -0.80 12.84 47.70
N ALA A 184 -1.20 13.99 48.21
CA ALA A 184 -1.04 15.26 47.53
C ALA A 184 0.41 15.51 47.07
N ASN A 185 0.56 16.06 45.87
CA ASN A 185 1.83 16.40 45.24
C ASN A 185 2.83 15.23 45.10
N THR A 186 2.30 14.01 45.00
CA THR A 186 3.12 12.83 44.73
C THR A 186 2.76 12.28 43.38
N SER A 187 3.61 12.56 42.38
CA SER A 187 3.42 12.03 41.03
C SER A 187 3.71 10.55 40.94
N THR A 188 2.93 9.82 40.21
CA THR A 188 3.10 8.39 39.94
C THR A 188 2.98 8.10 38.47
N PRO A 189 4.09 7.73 37.79
CA PRO A 189 4.02 7.25 36.43
C PRO A 189 3.53 5.80 36.41
N PHE A 190 2.63 5.48 35.48
CA PHE A 190 2.21 4.11 35.23
C PHE A 190 1.71 3.94 33.81
N VAL A 191 1.69 2.68 33.35
CA VAL A 191 1.18 2.31 32.03
C VAL A 191 -0.07 1.46 32.24
N SER A 192 -1.19 1.94 31.70
CA SER A 192 -2.39 1.14 31.53
C SER A 192 -2.47 0.61 30.10
N MET A 193 -2.86 -0.65 29.95
CA MET A 193 -2.90 -1.29 28.64
C MET A 193 -4.20 -2.05 28.45
N LEU A 194 -4.82 -1.83 27.28
CA LEU A 194 -5.92 -2.65 26.78
C LEU A 194 -5.31 -3.70 25.84
N PRO A 195 -5.11 -4.93 26.30
CA PRO A 195 -4.43 -5.95 25.52
C PRO A 195 -5.28 -6.47 24.37
N ALA A 196 -4.63 -7.00 23.34
CA ALA A 196 -5.28 -7.39 22.09
C ALA A 196 -6.34 -8.48 22.29
N ASP A 197 -6.09 -9.45 23.15
CA ASP A 197 -7.02 -10.52 23.48
C ASP A 197 -8.30 -10.03 24.18
N HIS A 198 -8.20 -9.01 25.04
CA HIS A 198 -9.36 -8.36 25.64
C HIS A 198 -10.16 -7.58 24.60
N LEU A 199 -9.44 -6.81 23.74
CA LEU A 199 -10.08 -6.06 22.67
C LEU A 199 -10.79 -6.97 21.67
N GLU A 200 -10.17 -8.09 21.30
CA GLU A 200 -10.79 -9.10 20.43
C GLU A 200 -12.04 -9.72 21.09
N ALA A 201 -11.96 -10.06 22.38
CA ALA A 201 -13.10 -10.57 23.13
C ALA A 201 -14.26 -9.57 23.22
N ALA A 202 -13.94 -8.26 23.27
CA ALA A 202 -14.92 -7.17 23.25
C ALA A 202 -15.41 -6.83 21.81
N GLY A 203 -14.98 -7.56 20.79
CA GLY A 203 -15.33 -7.31 19.39
C GLY A 203 -14.65 -6.09 18.78
N VAL A 204 -13.51 -5.67 19.33
CA VAL A 204 -12.73 -4.52 18.87
C VAL A 204 -11.58 -5.00 17.98
N ASP A 205 -11.70 -4.79 16.67
CA ASP A 205 -10.60 -5.01 15.73
C ASP A 205 -10.06 -3.67 15.21
N LEU A 206 -8.95 -3.24 15.78
CA LEU A 206 -8.26 -2.00 15.36
C LEU A 206 -7.51 -2.16 14.03
N MET A 207 -7.38 -3.38 13.50
CA MET A 207 -6.80 -3.65 12.17
C MET A 207 -7.82 -3.41 11.09
N GLU A 208 -9.05 -3.91 11.28
CA GLU A 208 -10.13 -3.81 10.32
C GLU A 208 -10.78 -2.42 10.35
N VAL A 209 -11.07 -1.91 11.56
CA VAL A 209 -11.71 -0.61 11.78
C VAL A 209 -10.81 0.28 12.64
N PRO A 210 -9.77 0.90 12.07
CA PRO A 210 -8.81 1.72 12.83
C PRO A 210 -9.35 3.08 13.29
N THR A 211 -10.56 3.45 12.91
CA THR A 211 -11.22 4.74 13.22
C THR A 211 -12.59 4.51 13.80
N GLY A 212 -13.16 5.53 14.46
CA GLY A 212 -14.48 5.40 15.07
C GLY A 212 -14.44 4.94 16.53
N TRP A 213 -13.27 5.05 17.14
CA TRP A 213 -13.02 4.74 18.53
C TRP A 213 -12.66 5.98 19.32
N SER A 214 -13.25 6.11 20.51
CA SER A 214 -12.90 7.15 21.47
C SER A 214 -12.44 6.51 22.77
N TYR A 215 -11.55 7.20 23.46
CA TYR A 215 -11.12 6.81 24.79
C TYR A 215 -11.64 7.82 25.82
N THR A 216 -11.80 7.35 27.04
CA THR A 216 -11.99 8.21 28.23
C THR A 216 -11.07 7.70 29.34
N VAL A 217 -10.30 8.61 29.93
CA VAL A 217 -9.60 8.38 31.18
C VAL A 217 -10.30 9.20 32.24
N ALA A 218 -10.85 8.55 33.25
CA ALA A 218 -11.65 9.21 34.29
C ALA A 218 -11.19 8.77 35.68
N VAL A 219 -11.00 9.74 36.58
CA VAL A 219 -10.66 9.47 37.99
C VAL A 219 -11.91 9.66 38.84
N PHE A 220 -12.31 8.59 39.52
CA PHE A 220 -13.42 8.60 40.47
C PHE A 220 -12.91 8.40 41.89
N GLY A 221 -13.40 9.18 42.83
CA GLY A 221 -12.96 9.10 44.20
C GLY A 221 -13.56 10.24 45.06
N ALA A 222 -12.94 10.46 46.21
CA ALA A 222 -13.25 11.52 47.13
C ALA A 222 -11.98 12.08 47.76
N GLY A 223 -12.05 13.23 48.42
CA GLY A 223 -10.97 13.70 49.31
C GLY A 223 -10.82 12.76 50.52
N ALA A 224 -9.64 12.77 51.12
CA ALA A 224 -9.34 11.87 52.28
C ALA A 224 -10.25 12.11 53.49
N ASP A 225 -10.74 13.33 53.63
CA ASP A 225 -11.58 13.77 54.77
C ASP A 225 -13.08 13.84 54.39
N GLU A 226 -13.43 13.40 53.16
CA GLU A 226 -14.81 13.41 52.69
C GLU A 226 -15.47 12.04 52.95
N ASP A 227 -16.77 12.04 53.25
CA ASP A 227 -17.57 10.82 53.32
C ASP A 227 -17.48 10.05 52.00
N ASN A 228 -17.42 8.72 52.05
CA ASN A 228 -17.04 7.77 50.96
C ASN A 228 -17.84 7.84 49.65
N GLU A 229 -18.42 8.94 49.30
CA GLU A 229 -19.16 9.12 48.03
C GLU A 229 -18.20 9.33 46.87
N SER A 230 -17.97 8.28 46.08
CA SER A 230 -17.13 8.33 44.91
C SER A 230 -17.76 9.23 43.84
N ARG A 231 -17.10 10.32 43.49
CA ARG A 231 -17.50 11.27 42.45
C ARG A 231 -16.44 11.40 41.38
N LEU A 232 -16.77 11.93 40.23
CA LEU A 232 -15.84 12.26 39.17
C LEU A 232 -14.91 13.39 39.64
N LEU A 233 -13.58 13.17 39.67
CA LEU A 233 -12.59 14.12 40.11
C LEU A 233 -11.84 14.77 38.94
N TRP A 234 -11.66 14.00 37.86
CA TRP A 234 -10.94 14.44 36.67
C TRP A 234 -11.31 13.53 35.48
N MET A 235 -11.24 14.07 34.26
CA MET A 235 -11.51 13.33 33.03
C MET A 235 -10.75 13.88 31.85
N ALA A 236 -10.21 12.97 31.03
CA ALA A 236 -9.80 13.25 29.66
C ALA A 236 -10.65 12.42 28.69
N HIS A 237 -10.96 12.97 27.55
CA HIS A 237 -11.71 12.29 26.53
C HIS A 237 -11.19 12.72 25.16
N GLY A 238 -11.02 11.76 24.25
CA GLY A 238 -10.55 12.03 22.91
C GLY A 238 -10.79 10.87 21.96
N ARG A 239 -10.56 11.08 20.70
CA ARG A 239 -10.56 10.01 19.72
C ARG A 239 -9.27 9.21 19.86
N LEU A 240 -9.39 7.91 19.69
CA LEU A 240 -8.21 7.06 19.60
C LEU A 240 -7.35 7.52 18.42
N PRO A 241 -6.01 7.68 18.60
CA PRO A 241 -5.14 8.08 17.52
C PRO A 241 -5.27 7.07 16.37
N SER A 242 -5.64 7.57 15.21
CA SER A 242 -5.75 6.71 14.04
C SER A 242 -4.37 6.23 13.65
N PRO A 243 -4.14 4.92 13.59
CA PRO A 243 -2.92 4.42 12.99
C PRO A 243 -2.88 4.98 11.58
N GLN A 244 -1.96 5.91 11.32
CA GLN A 244 -1.65 6.21 9.94
C GLN A 244 -1.37 4.85 9.32
N GLN A 245 -2.12 4.47 8.29
CA GLN A 245 -1.70 3.38 7.44
C GLN A 245 -0.30 3.78 7.00
N SER A 246 0.68 3.27 7.70
CA SER A 246 2.05 3.39 7.25
C SER A 246 2.04 2.63 5.94
N VAL A 247 1.88 3.37 4.84
CA VAL A 247 2.06 2.81 3.51
C VAL A 247 3.45 2.26 3.59
N SER A 248 3.55 0.94 3.80
CA SER A 248 4.84 0.33 4.08
C SER A 248 5.74 0.78 2.95
N ALA A 249 6.94 1.24 3.26
CA ALA A 249 7.89 1.71 2.25
C ALA A 249 7.98 0.69 1.10
N THR A 250 7.81 -0.60 1.41
CA THR A 250 7.69 -1.70 0.46
C THR A 250 6.48 -1.56 -0.48
N GLN A 251 5.31 -1.16 0.00
CA GLN A 251 4.13 -1.00 -0.87
C GLN A 251 4.27 0.17 -1.84
N THR A 252 4.96 1.23 -1.45
CA THR A 252 5.19 2.40 -2.32
C THR A 252 6.36 2.20 -3.26
N TRP A 253 7.47 1.63 -2.76
CA TRP A 253 8.69 1.49 -3.54
C TRP A 253 8.70 0.29 -4.47
N THR A 254 8.02 -0.82 -4.13
CA THR A 254 7.98 -2.01 -4.97
C THR A 254 7.38 -1.75 -6.36
N PRO A 255 6.20 -1.11 -6.53
CA PRO A 255 5.66 -0.82 -7.85
C PRO A 255 6.53 0.19 -8.62
N LEU A 256 7.14 1.17 -7.92
CA LEU A 256 8.05 2.14 -8.53
C LEU A 256 9.33 1.47 -9.07
N LEU A 257 9.94 0.59 -8.29
CA LEU A 257 11.10 -0.19 -8.71
C LEU A 257 10.76 -1.13 -9.87
N LEU A 258 9.61 -1.82 -9.80
CA LEU A 258 9.15 -2.70 -10.88
C LEU A 258 8.95 -1.93 -12.17
N THR A 259 8.33 -0.75 -12.10
CA THR A 259 8.12 0.14 -13.25
C THR A 259 9.46 0.61 -13.83
N ALA A 260 10.40 1.01 -12.98
CA ALA A 260 11.73 1.44 -13.42
C ALA A 260 12.51 0.31 -14.11
N VAL A 261 12.50 -0.90 -13.55
CA VAL A 261 13.15 -2.08 -14.14
C VAL A 261 12.50 -2.43 -15.49
N THR A 262 11.18 -2.42 -15.57
CA THR A 262 10.44 -2.68 -16.82
C THR A 262 10.78 -1.65 -17.89
N ALA A 263 10.87 -0.37 -17.53
CA ALA A 263 11.26 0.70 -18.45
C ALA A 263 12.68 0.51 -18.97
N VAL A 264 13.64 0.16 -18.12
CA VAL A 264 15.02 -0.13 -18.52
C VAL A 264 15.10 -1.30 -19.50
N ILE A 265 14.37 -2.38 -19.22
CA ILE A 265 14.29 -3.55 -20.12
C ILE A 265 13.69 -3.13 -21.46
N ALA A 266 12.58 -2.40 -21.47
CA ALA A 266 11.92 -1.93 -22.70
C ALA A 266 12.85 -1.04 -23.55
N VAL A 267 13.53 -0.08 -22.93
CA VAL A 267 14.50 0.80 -23.62
C VAL A 267 15.66 -0.03 -24.18
N SER A 268 16.16 -1.02 -23.44
CA SER A 268 17.24 -1.89 -23.90
C SER A 268 16.82 -2.73 -25.12
N ILE A 269 15.60 -3.29 -25.10
CA ILE A 269 15.06 -4.06 -26.22
C ILE A 269 14.88 -3.16 -27.46
N ILE A 270 14.28 -1.97 -27.29
CA ILE A 270 14.06 -1.01 -28.38
C ILE A 270 15.42 -0.57 -28.97
N GLY A 271 16.39 -0.30 -28.11
CA GLY A 271 17.75 0.05 -28.52
C GLY A 271 18.42 -1.06 -29.36
N ALA A 272 18.32 -2.31 -28.91
CA ALA A 272 18.86 -3.47 -29.62
C ALA A 272 18.16 -3.71 -30.97
N LEU A 273 16.84 -3.55 -31.05
CA LEU A 273 16.08 -3.66 -32.28
C LEU A 273 16.49 -2.56 -33.28
N ARG A 274 16.60 -1.31 -32.86
CA ARG A 274 17.05 -0.21 -33.72
C ARG A 274 18.47 -0.42 -34.24
N GLN A 275 19.39 -0.86 -33.40
CA GLN A 275 20.75 -1.20 -33.86
C GLN A 275 20.74 -2.30 -34.90
N ARG A 276 19.90 -3.33 -34.72
CA ARG A 276 19.75 -4.42 -35.67
C ARG A 276 19.18 -3.95 -37.00
N GLU A 277 18.14 -3.11 -37.00
CA GLU A 277 17.55 -2.54 -38.21
C GLU A 277 18.56 -1.67 -38.98
N GLN A 278 19.34 -0.86 -38.29
CA GLN A 278 20.37 -0.01 -38.90
C GLN A 278 21.58 -0.80 -39.45
N ALA A 279 21.81 -2.00 -38.92
CA ALA A 279 22.90 -2.86 -39.41
C ALA A 279 22.56 -3.59 -40.71
N ILE A 280 21.25 -3.82 -40.97
CA ILE A 280 20.84 -4.57 -42.17
C ILE A 280 21.09 -3.72 -43.42
N PRO A 281 21.89 -4.23 -44.41
CA PRO A 281 22.11 -3.54 -45.66
C PRO A 281 20.82 -3.48 -46.48
N ASN A 282 20.68 -2.40 -47.31
CA ASN A 282 19.57 -2.25 -48.22
C ASN A 282 20.04 -2.62 -49.64
N LEU A 283 19.44 -3.64 -50.23
CA LEU A 283 19.69 -4.10 -51.57
C LEU A 283 18.45 -3.80 -52.44
N GLN A 284 18.69 -3.18 -53.58
CA GLN A 284 17.65 -2.87 -54.57
C GLN A 284 18.08 -3.33 -55.96
N ALA A 285 17.21 -4.05 -56.63
CA ALA A 285 17.46 -4.55 -57.99
C ALA A 285 16.55 -3.88 -59.00
N THR A 286 17.07 -3.46 -60.12
CA THR A 286 16.36 -2.88 -61.25
C THR A 286 16.88 -3.44 -62.57
N TRP A 287 16.01 -3.60 -63.56
CA TRP A 287 16.44 -3.93 -64.89
C TRP A 287 17.30 -2.80 -65.46
N SER A 288 18.36 -3.17 -66.17
CA SER A 288 19.18 -2.18 -66.91
C SER A 288 18.41 -1.68 -68.11
N THR A 289 18.53 -0.39 -68.39
CA THR A 289 17.99 0.22 -69.62
C THR A 289 18.92 0.11 -70.80
N GLU A 290 20.20 -0.20 -70.57
CA GLU A 290 21.24 -0.20 -71.60
C GLU A 290 21.45 -1.61 -72.22
N GLU A 291 21.38 -2.65 -71.38
CA GLU A 291 21.61 -4.02 -71.85
C GLU A 291 20.43 -4.94 -71.45
N PRO A 292 19.85 -5.65 -72.42
CA PRO A 292 18.79 -6.61 -72.14
C PRO A 292 19.34 -7.77 -71.29
N LEU A 293 18.51 -8.27 -70.37
CA LEU A 293 18.85 -9.38 -69.45
C LEU A 293 19.90 -9.05 -68.38
N GLN A 294 20.19 -7.77 -68.19
CA GLN A 294 21.06 -7.28 -67.16
C GLN A 294 20.26 -6.63 -66.06
N VAL A 295 20.54 -7.00 -64.84
CA VAL A 295 19.99 -6.40 -63.61
C VAL A 295 21.09 -5.64 -62.93
N GLN A 296 20.81 -4.38 -62.63
CA GLN A 296 21.65 -3.56 -61.78
C GLN A 296 21.17 -3.68 -60.33
N VAL A 297 22.04 -4.12 -59.41
CA VAL A 297 21.77 -4.23 -58.00
C VAL A 297 22.55 -3.13 -57.29
N ARG A 298 21.82 -2.22 -56.66
CA ARG A 298 22.35 -1.19 -55.75
C ARG A 298 22.50 -1.78 -54.37
N LEU A 299 23.65 -1.56 -53.77
CA LEU A 299 24.03 -2.07 -52.50
C LEU A 299 24.34 -0.90 -51.56
N HIS A 300 23.65 -0.81 -50.46
CA HIS A 300 23.92 0.19 -49.42
C HIS A 300 24.21 -0.53 -48.11
N ALA A 301 25.43 -0.39 -47.60
CA ALA A 301 25.81 -0.93 -46.31
C ALA A 301 25.16 -0.11 -45.20
N GLY A 302 24.57 -0.79 -44.22
CA GLY A 302 24.12 -0.18 -43.00
C GLY A 302 25.27 0.31 -42.12
N THR A 303 25.07 0.32 -40.83
CA THR A 303 26.08 0.76 -39.85
C THR A 303 27.24 -0.20 -39.68
N HIS A 304 27.17 -1.41 -40.27
CA HIS A 304 28.19 -2.44 -40.18
C HIS A 304 28.65 -2.88 -41.56
N PRO A 305 29.94 -3.26 -41.73
CA PRO A 305 30.42 -3.83 -42.97
C PRO A 305 29.73 -5.17 -43.24
N PHE A 306 29.51 -5.45 -44.50
CA PHE A 306 28.95 -6.74 -44.90
C PHE A 306 29.65 -7.31 -46.13
N LYS A 307 29.55 -8.65 -46.27
CA LYS A 307 30.11 -9.38 -47.40
C LYS A 307 29.03 -10.24 -48.06
N ILE A 308 28.97 -10.18 -49.38
CA ILE A 308 28.13 -11.07 -50.16
C ILE A 308 28.83 -12.43 -50.30
N THR A 309 28.22 -13.47 -49.77
CA THR A 309 28.79 -14.83 -49.78
C THR A 309 28.27 -15.67 -50.93
N ALA A 310 27.00 -15.51 -51.33
CA ALA A 310 26.42 -16.25 -52.44
C ALA A 310 25.27 -15.50 -53.11
N TRP A 311 25.07 -15.79 -54.36
CA TRP A 311 23.93 -15.42 -55.15
C TRP A 311 23.21 -16.65 -55.67
N THR A 312 21.91 -16.73 -55.54
CA THR A 312 21.08 -17.77 -56.14
C THR A 312 19.89 -17.15 -56.81
N VAL A 313 19.36 -17.77 -57.83
CA VAL A 313 18.18 -17.32 -58.58
C VAL A 313 17.21 -18.49 -58.68
N SER A 314 15.91 -18.21 -58.60
CA SER A 314 14.85 -19.21 -58.75
C SER A 314 14.76 -19.71 -60.20
N GLU A 315 14.55 -21.05 -60.36
CA GLU A 315 14.19 -21.60 -61.70
C GLU A 315 12.93 -20.92 -62.26
N PRO A 316 12.87 -20.71 -63.57
CA PRO A 316 13.79 -21.20 -64.59
C PRO A 316 14.98 -20.28 -64.93
N TRP A 317 15.13 -19.16 -64.23
CA TRP A 317 16.18 -18.18 -64.49
C TRP A 317 17.56 -18.74 -64.15
N GLN A 318 18.55 -18.37 -64.99
CA GLN A 318 19.96 -18.79 -64.78
C GLN A 318 20.90 -17.62 -65.04
N PHE A 319 21.90 -17.47 -64.16
CA PHE A 319 22.94 -16.45 -64.35
C PHE A 319 23.84 -16.79 -65.52
N LYS A 320 24.23 -15.79 -66.29
CA LYS A 320 25.21 -15.89 -67.39
C LYS A 320 26.65 -15.79 -66.88
N GLY A 321 26.95 -16.18 -65.74
CA GLY A 321 28.25 -16.15 -65.08
C GLY A 321 28.11 -16.20 -63.59
N ARG A 322 29.22 -16.06 -62.89
CA ARG A 322 29.17 -15.96 -61.43
C ARG A 322 29.06 -14.50 -61.01
N PRO A 323 27.99 -14.03 -60.35
CA PRO A 323 27.94 -12.69 -59.82
C PRO A 323 29.08 -12.43 -58.85
N SER A 324 29.53 -11.20 -58.79
CA SER A 324 30.65 -10.80 -57.94
C SER A 324 30.38 -10.97 -56.47
N ARG A 325 31.31 -11.49 -55.74
CA ARG A 325 31.33 -11.43 -54.28
C ARG A 325 31.95 -10.12 -53.86
N LEU A 326 31.22 -9.31 -53.20
CA LEU A 326 31.64 -7.97 -52.80
C LEU A 326 31.68 -7.87 -51.27
N GLU A 327 32.58 -7.06 -50.78
CA GLU A 327 32.69 -6.68 -49.39
C GLU A 327 32.60 -5.15 -49.32
N LEU A 328 31.68 -4.67 -48.51
CA LEU A 328 31.42 -3.24 -48.36
C LEU A 328 31.68 -2.80 -46.92
N LYS A 329 32.29 -1.63 -46.79
CA LYS A 329 32.46 -1.00 -45.46
C LYS A 329 31.15 -0.37 -44.98
N ALA A 330 31.06 -0.14 -43.67
CA ALA A 330 29.92 0.55 -43.10
C ALA A 330 29.59 1.85 -43.81
N GLY A 331 28.32 2.06 -44.19
CA GLY A 331 27.81 3.23 -44.88
C GLY A 331 28.23 3.35 -46.36
N GLU A 332 28.96 2.38 -46.91
CA GLU A 332 29.39 2.41 -48.31
C GLU A 332 28.25 2.09 -49.28
N ASN A 333 28.20 2.81 -50.39
CA ASN A 333 27.25 2.60 -51.47
C ASN A 333 28.00 2.12 -52.72
N THR A 334 27.53 1.05 -53.30
CA THR A 334 28.06 0.56 -54.57
C THR A 334 26.94 -0.04 -55.43
N HIS A 335 27.26 -0.41 -56.64
CA HIS A 335 26.37 -1.15 -57.52
C HIS A 335 27.12 -2.32 -58.16
N THR A 336 26.39 -3.39 -58.41
CA THR A 336 26.91 -4.54 -59.16
C THR A 336 25.90 -4.96 -60.21
N THR A 337 26.37 -5.62 -61.23
CA THR A 337 25.52 -6.06 -62.35
C THR A 337 25.47 -7.59 -62.38
N VAL A 338 24.28 -8.10 -62.63
CA VAL A 338 24.02 -9.54 -62.78
C VAL A 338 23.38 -9.76 -64.12
N MET A 339 23.90 -10.72 -64.90
CA MET A 339 23.38 -11.04 -66.25
C MET A 339 22.68 -12.39 -66.25
N PHE A 340 21.58 -12.50 -66.97
CA PHE A 340 20.88 -13.77 -67.20
C PHE A 340 21.19 -14.34 -68.59
N ARG A 341 21.03 -15.65 -68.72
CA ARG A 341 21.31 -16.36 -69.99
C ARG A 341 20.23 -16.12 -71.03
N GLU A 342 18.97 -16.20 -70.56
CA GLU A 342 17.79 -16.14 -71.46
C GLU A 342 16.68 -15.36 -70.74
N ALA A 343 15.79 -14.77 -71.54
CA ALA A 343 14.59 -14.12 -71.04
C ALA A 343 13.53 -15.17 -70.76
N MET A 344 12.86 -15.04 -69.60
CA MET A 344 11.75 -15.89 -69.23
C MET A 344 10.49 -14.99 -68.97
N GLU A 345 9.33 -15.56 -69.19
CA GLU A 345 8.01 -14.88 -68.99
C GLU A 345 7.57 -14.92 -67.52
N GLN A 346 8.48 -15.00 -66.59
CA GLN A 346 8.19 -15.10 -65.17
C GLN A 346 9.00 -14.06 -64.39
N ASP A 347 8.51 -13.67 -63.25
CA ASP A 347 9.22 -12.77 -62.34
C ASP A 347 10.55 -13.38 -61.87
N VAL A 348 11.53 -12.54 -61.65
CA VAL A 348 12.86 -12.97 -61.19
C VAL A 348 12.93 -12.84 -59.69
N HIS A 349 13.33 -13.94 -59.05
CA HIS A 349 13.62 -13.93 -57.64
C HIS A 349 15.10 -14.22 -57.43
N ILE A 350 15.85 -13.24 -56.93
CA ILE A 350 17.26 -13.36 -56.61
C ILE A 350 17.44 -13.39 -55.10
N ASP A 351 18.06 -14.43 -54.62
CA ASP A 351 18.44 -14.57 -53.23
C ASP A 351 19.91 -14.18 -53.07
N VAL A 352 20.18 -13.27 -52.19
CA VAL A 352 21.53 -12.80 -51.86
C VAL A 352 21.86 -13.21 -50.43
N ALA A 353 22.82 -14.13 -50.30
CA ALA A 353 23.34 -14.48 -48.98
C ALA A 353 24.42 -13.46 -48.59
N ILE A 354 24.25 -12.85 -47.44
CA ILE A 354 25.14 -11.81 -46.90
C ILE A 354 25.62 -12.22 -45.53
N GLU A 355 26.80 -11.81 -45.17
CA GLU A 355 27.36 -11.95 -43.82
C GLU A 355 27.68 -10.54 -43.31
N ILE A 356 27.03 -10.16 -42.21
CA ILE A 356 27.19 -8.86 -41.56
C ILE A 356 28.08 -9.03 -40.35
N GLU A 357 29.13 -8.22 -40.20
CA GLU A 357 30.00 -8.24 -39.04
C GLU A 357 29.21 -8.03 -37.76
N ASP A 358 29.45 -8.88 -36.76
CA ASP A 358 28.77 -8.93 -35.45
C ASP A 358 27.28 -9.38 -35.48
N PHE A 359 26.65 -9.50 -36.66
CA PHE A 359 25.22 -9.90 -36.77
C PHE A 359 25.03 -11.24 -37.49
N GLY A 360 26.09 -11.80 -38.06
CA GLY A 360 26.06 -13.13 -38.67
C GLY A 360 25.48 -13.18 -40.09
N ALA A 361 25.07 -14.38 -40.51
CA ALA A 361 24.59 -14.63 -41.86
C ALA A 361 23.11 -14.29 -42.04
N TRP A 362 22.81 -13.63 -43.15
CA TRP A 362 21.48 -13.21 -43.53
C TRP A 362 21.18 -13.53 -44.97
N LYS A 363 19.91 -13.62 -45.35
CA LYS A 363 19.47 -13.82 -46.72
C LYS A 363 18.47 -12.70 -47.09
N GLN A 364 18.73 -11.99 -48.18
CA GLN A 364 17.84 -10.99 -48.74
C GLN A 364 17.25 -11.45 -50.04
N HIS A 365 16.01 -11.17 -50.25
CA HIS A 365 15.22 -11.55 -51.44
C HIS A 365 14.96 -10.33 -52.27
N LEU A 366 15.38 -10.35 -53.54
CA LEU A 366 15.14 -9.30 -54.50
C LEU A 366 14.13 -9.80 -55.54
N TRP A 367 13.10 -9.04 -55.76
CA TRP A 367 12.04 -9.36 -56.68
C TRP A 367 12.04 -8.37 -57.81
N LEU A 368 11.99 -8.88 -59.08
CA LEU A 368 11.86 -8.07 -60.28
C LEU A 368 10.71 -8.65 -61.10
N SER A 369 9.80 -7.75 -61.49
CA SER A 369 8.78 -8.14 -62.48
C SER A 369 9.41 -8.54 -63.82
N VAL A 370 8.64 -9.27 -64.59
CA VAL A 370 9.03 -9.74 -65.91
C VAL A 370 9.74 -8.62 -66.70
N HIS A 371 10.86 -8.96 -67.35
CA HIS A 371 11.61 -8.06 -68.19
C HIS A 371 10.64 -7.38 -69.20
N PRO A 372 10.55 -6.06 -69.29
CA PRO A 372 9.75 -5.38 -70.31
C PRO A 372 10.32 -5.73 -71.68
N SER A 373 9.77 -6.76 -72.31
CA SER A 373 10.12 -7.10 -73.68
C SER A 373 9.73 -5.92 -74.57
N GLU A 374 10.73 -5.36 -75.28
CA GLU A 374 10.44 -4.42 -76.33
C GLU A 374 9.46 -5.04 -77.32
N GLY A 375 8.25 -4.51 -77.39
CA GLY A 375 7.44 -4.57 -78.57
C GLY A 375 6.47 -5.71 -78.71
N THR A 376 5.34 -5.58 -78.08
CA THR A 376 4.12 -5.79 -78.88
C THR A 376 3.74 -4.41 -79.41
N LYS A 377 4.28 -4.03 -80.55
CA LYS A 377 3.64 -3.09 -81.48
C LYS A 377 2.25 -3.59 -81.71
N THR A 378 1.27 -3.11 -81.06
CA THR A 378 -0.11 -3.26 -81.42
C THR A 378 -0.26 -2.55 -82.77
N SER A 379 -0.08 -3.30 -83.86
CA SER A 379 -0.63 -2.95 -85.14
C SER A 379 -2.15 -3.08 -85.04
N ARG A 380 -2.76 -2.04 -85.23
CA ARG A 380 -4.17 -1.86 -85.47
C ARG A 380 -4.74 -2.86 -86.45
#